data_508d33af35beb01928dc26635985f6fb
#
_entry.id   508d33af35beb01928dc26635985f6fb
#
_cell.length_a   1.000
_cell.length_b   1.000
_cell.length_c   1.000
_cell.angle_alpha   90.00
_cell.angle_beta   90.00
_cell.angle_gamma   90.00
#
_symmetry.space_group_name_H-M   'P 1'
#
loop_
_entity.id
_entity.type
_entity.pdbx_description
1 polymer ?
#
loop_
_entity_poly.entity_id
_entity_poly.type
_entity_poly.pdbx_seq_one_letter_code
_entity_poly.pdbx_strand_id
1 'polypeptide(L)'
;MKGIVLAGGSGTRLYPITKGISKQLVPIYDKPMIYYPISVLMLAGIREILIISTPHDLPLFKRLLGDGKDLGVEFQYAEQPSPDGLAHAFIIGEEFVGDDNVCLVLGDNIFYGQSFTKMLTDASERTYNENKCTLFAYPVIDPERFGVVSFDADGNATKIVEKPANPESKYAVTGLYFYPNDVVKVAKNIKPSARGELEITTVNQEFLQQQRVHVQTLGRGFAWLDTGTAESMIDASNFIQTIENQQGVQVASLEEISFRKGWINKAQLLELAMPLKKNRYGQYLINLAENGL
;
A
#
# COMPACT_ATOMS: atom_id res chain seq x y z
N MET A 1 -14.85 -0.70 -5.60
CA MET A 1 -13.58 -1.34 -5.15
C MET A 1 -13.28 -0.89 -3.74
N LYS A 2 -12.87 -1.80 -2.88
CA LYS A 2 -12.47 -1.52 -1.50
C LYS A 2 -10.97 -1.67 -1.32
N GLY A 3 -10.42 -1.02 -0.30
CA GLY A 3 -8.98 -1.06 -0.01
C GLY A 3 -8.66 -1.81 1.26
N ILE A 4 -7.57 -2.57 1.27
CA ILE A 4 -7.03 -3.18 2.49
C ILE A 4 -5.59 -2.68 2.66
N VAL A 5 -5.28 -2.14 3.84
CA VAL A 5 -3.90 -1.89 4.27
C VAL A 5 -3.54 -2.95 5.29
N LEU A 6 -2.56 -3.80 4.96
CA LEU A 6 -2.06 -4.78 5.90
C LEU A 6 -0.87 -4.20 6.67
N ALA A 7 -1.14 -3.81 7.92
CA ALA A 7 -0.22 -3.15 8.84
C ALA A 7 0.11 -4.06 10.05
N GLY A 8 0.26 -5.35 9.79
CA GLY A 8 0.64 -6.36 10.76
C GLY A 8 2.13 -6.67 10.77
N GLY A 9 2.47 -7.70 11.54
CA GLY A 9 3.84 -8.23 11.65
C GLY A 9 4.58 -7.80 12.92
N SER A 10 5.53 -8.63 13.35
CA SER A 10 6.25 -8.44 14.62
C SER A 10 7.34 -7.35 14.57
N GLY A 11 7.73 -6.90 13.39
CA GLY A 11 8.76 -5.87 13.21
C GLY A 11 10.13 -6.19 13.81
N THR A 12 10.43 -7.45 14.12
CA THR A 12 11.63 -7.86 14.91
C THR A 12 12.95 -7.41 14.30
N ARG A 13 13.02 -7.25 12.98
CA ARG A 13 14.20 -6.72 12.29
C ARG A 13 14.55 -5.28 12.66
N LEU A 14 13.58 -4.54 13.22
CA LEU A 14 13.72 -3.14 13.62
C LEU A 14 13.85 -2.97 15.16
N TYR A 15 14.02 -4.06 15.91
CA TYR A 15 14.27 -3.93 17.34
C TYR A 15 15.54 -3.10 17.61
N PRO A 16 15.54 -2.21 18.64
CA PRO A 16 14.50 -2.08 19.68
C PRO A 16 13.32 -1.14 19.33
N ILE A 17 13.33 -0.44 18.19
CA ILE A 17 12.32 0.57 17.82
C ILE A 17 10.89 -0.01 17.93
N THR A 18 10.68 -1.16 17.32
CA THR A 18 9.37 -1.81 17.23
C THR A 18 8.99 -2.65 18.45
N LYS A 19 9.73 -2.55 19.56
CA LYS A 19 9.29 -3.12 20.85
C LYS A 19 8.14 -2.34 21.48
N GLY A 20 8.05 -1.05 21.20
CA GLY A 20 7.06 -0.17 21.83
C GLY A 20 6.03 0.44 20.87
N ILE A 21 6.21 0.24 19.56
CA ILE A 21 5.35 0.83 18.54
C ILE A 21 5.33 -0.06 17.29
N SER A 22 4.18 -0.16 16.65
CA SER A 22 4.08 -0.78 15.34
C SER A 22 5.02 -0.12 14.33
N LYS A 23 5.67 -0.90 13.47
CA LYS A 23 6.54 -0.42 12.40
C LYS A 23 5.87 0.68 11.56
N GLN A 24 4.62 0.48 11.20
CA GLN A 24 3.87 1.39 10.33
C GLN A 24 3.48 2.72 11.01
N LEU A 25 3.70 2.84 12.33
CA LEU A 25 3.53 4.09 13.08
C LEU A 25 4.85 4.87 13.26
N VAL A 26 5.99 4.25 12.93
CA VAL A 26 7.27 4.95 12.92
C VAL A 26 7.26 6.03 11.83
N PRO A 27 7.78 7.24 12.11
CA PRO A 27 7.78 8.31 11.12
C PRO A 27 8.73 8.00 9.96
N ILE A 28 8.28 8.31 8.75
CA ILE A 28 9.11 8.47 7.56
C ILE A 28 9.09 9.95 7.23
N TYR A 29 10.18 10.62 7.51
CA TYR A 29 10.35 12.06 7.47
C TYR A 29 9.38 12.79 8.41
N ASP A 30 8.27 13.34 7.93
CA ASP A 30 7.39 14.25 8.66
C ASP A 30 6.02 13.65 9.06
N LYS A 31 5.75 12.40 8.68
CA LYS A 31 4.48 11.71 8.96
C LYS A 31 4.63 10.20 9.22
N PRO A 32 3.66 9.55 9.89
CA PRO A 32 3.70 8.11 10.11
C PRO A 32 3.74 7.33 8.81
N MET A 33 4.49 6.24 8.78
CA MET A 33 4.65 5.37 7.60
C MET A 33 3.32 4.93 6.98
N ILE A 34 2.28 4.68 7.79
CA ILE A 34 0.96 4.22 7.32
C ILE A 34 0.27 5.21 6.37
N TYR A 35 0.63 6.50 6.39
CA TYR A 35 0.09 7.51 5.48
C TYR A 35 0.40 7.20 4.02
N TYR A 36 1.58 6.63 3.75
CA TYR A 36 2.01 6.32 2.38
C TYR A 36 1.14 5.26 1.71
N PRO A 37 0.93 4.05 2.28
CA PRO A 37 0.04 3.07 1.67
C PRO A 37 -1.44 3.52 1.66
N ILE A 38 -1.93 4.25 2.66
CA ILE A 38 -3.28 4.84 2.63
C ILE A 38 -3.39 5.80 1.44
N SER A 39 -2.39 6.66 1.22
CA SER A 39 -2.38 7.60 0.10
C SER A 39 -2.48 6.91 -1.26
N VAL A 40 -1.88 5.73 -1.43
CA VAL A 40 -1.99 4.93 -2.65
C VAL A 40 -3.43 4.53 -2.92
N LEU A 41 -4.14 4.04 -1.91
CA LEU A 41 -5.56 3.68 -2.04
C LEU A 41 -6.42 4.91 -2.38
N MET A 42 -6.18 6.04 -1.69
CA MET A 42 -6.90 7.28 -1.95
C MET A 42 -6.61 7.84 -3.35
N LEU A 43 -5.37 7.78 -3.83
CA LEU A 43 -5.01 8.13 -5.21
C LEU A 43 -5.72 7.25 -6.25
N ALA A 44 -5.90 5.96 -5.95
CA ALA A 44 -6.71 5.04 -6.76
C ALA A 44 -8.22 5.36 -6.74
N GLY A 45 -8.65 6.33 -5.93
CA GLY A 45 -10.08 6.70 -5.79
C GLY A 45 -10.85 5.83 -4.79
N ILE A 46 -10.15 5.03 -4.01
CA ILE A 46 -10.76 4.13 -3.01
C ILE A 46 -11.05 4.91 -1.74
N ARG A 47 -12.30 4.83 -1.25
CA ARG A 47 -12.78 5.57 -0.08
C ARG A 47 -13.12 4.68 1.12
N GLU A 48 -13.42 3.41 0.88
CA GLU A 48 -13.65 2.42 1.94
C GLU A 48 -12.35 1.62 2.14
N ILE A 49 -11.75 1.75 3.32
CA ILE A 49 -10.40 1.23 3.60
C ILE A 49 -10.41 0.45 4.92
N LEU A 50 -10.03 -0.82 4.86
CA LEU A 50 -9.82 -1.67 6.03
C LEU A 50 -8.34 -1.65 6.42
N ILE A 51 -8.08 -1.27 7.67
CA ILE A 51 -6.75 -1.36 8.29
C ILE A 51 -6.70 -2.66 9.09
N ILE A 52 -5.82 -3.58 8.67
CA ILE A 52 -5.59 -4.84 9.39
C ILE A 52 -4.28 -4.74 10.14
N SER A 53 -4.31 -4.97 11.46
CA SER A 53 -3.12 -4.93 12.31
C SER A 53 -3.21 -5.95 13.44
N THR A 54 -2.14 -6.03 14.25
CA THR A 54 -2.17 -6.88 15.45
C THR A 54 -3.16 -6.33 16.48
N PRO A 55 -3.72 -7.19 17.36
CA PRO A 55 -4.60 -6.73 18.44
C PRO A 55 -3.94 -5.68 19.35
N HIS A 56 -2.61 -5.79 19.54
CA HIS A 56 -1.84 -4.86 20.37
C HIS A 56 -1.75 -3.45 19.73
N ASP A 57 -1.53 -3.39 18.42
CA ASP A 57 -1.24 -2.11 17.73
C ASP A 57 -2.51 -1.43 17.17
N LEU A 58 -3.56 -2.19 16.92
CA LEU A 58 -4.80 -1.69 16.29
C LEU A 58 -5.42 -0.47 17.00
N PRO A 59 -5.42 -0.38 18.36
CA PRO A 59 -5.91 0.81 19.06
C PRO A 59 -5.12 2.10 18.71
N LEU A 60 -3.82 1.97 18.40
CA LEU A 60 -2.98 3.11 18.02
C LEU A 60 -3.35 3.63 16.63
N PHE A 61 -3.63 2.73 15.68
CA PHE A 61 -4.14 3.11 14.35
C PHE A 61 -5.51 3.77 14.43
N LYS A 62 -6.43 3.23 15.24
CA LYS A 62 -7.74 3.85 15.48
C LYS A 62 -7.62 5.27 16.05
N ARG A 63 -6.69 5.48 16.98
CA ARG A 63 -6.44 6.80 17.56
C ARG A 63 -5.82 7.78 16.56
N LEU A 64 -4.93 7.30 15.67
CA LEU A 64 -4.27 8.13 14.67
C LEU A 64 -5.20 8.56 13.55
N LEU A 65 -5.98 7.61 13.01
CA LEU A 65 -6.72 7.78 11.75
C LEU A 65 -8.22 8.07 11.95
N GLY A 66 -8.77 7.79 13.15
CA GLY A 66 -10.19 7.96 13.41
C GLY A 66 -11.08 7.06 12.54
N ASP A 67 -12.22 7.57 12.12
CA ASP A 67 -13.14 6.90 11.20
C ASP A 67 -12.99 7.37 9.74
N GLY A 68 -12.14 8.36 9.47
CA GLY A 68 -11.83 8.88 8.15
C GLY A 68 -12.84 9.88 7.57
N LYS A 69 -13.95 10.15 8.26
CA LYS A 69 -15.00 11.05 7.74
C LYS A 69 -14.50 12.46 7.43
N ASP A 70 -13.57 12.95 8.25
CA ASP A 70 -12.97 14.27 8.06
C ASP A 70 -12.16 14.37 6.76
N LEU A 71 -11.70 13.23 6.25
CA LEU A 71 -11.01 13.09 4.96
C LEU A 71 -11.98 12.69 3.82
N GLY A 72 -13.26 12.51 4.10
CA GLY A 72 -14.24 12.02 3.14
C GLY A 72 -14.04 10.57 2.72
N VAL A 73 -13.39 9.77 3.56
CA VAL A 73 -13.22 8.32 3.43
C VAL A 73 -13.83 7.60 4.62
N GLU A 74 -13.85 6.27 4.60
CA GLU A 74 -14.29 5.44 5.72
C GLU A 74 -13.17 4.46 6.08
N PHE A 75 -12.66 4.56 7.31
CA PHE A 75 -11.72 3.59 7.86
C PHE A 75 -12.45 2.57 8.72
N GLN A 76 -12.24 1.30 8.40
CA GLN A 76 -12.61 0.17 9.23
C GLN A 76 -11.35 -0.54 9.73
N TYR A 77 -11.49 -1.36 10.76
CA TYR A 77 -10.35 -1.93 11.47
C TYR A 77 -10.60 -3.38 11.82
N ALA A 78 -9.64 -4.26 11.50
CA ALA A 78 -9.70 -5.68 11.85
C ALA A 78 -8.37 -6.17 12.43
N GLU A 79 -8.46 -7.22 13.23
CA GLU A 79 -7.31 -7.82 13.90
C GLU A 79 -6.76 -8.99 13.09
N GLN A 80 -5.43 -9.05 12.98
CA GLN A 80 -4.68 -10.24 12.59
C GLN A 80 -3.87 -10.71 13.80
N PRO A 81 -4.36 -11.70 14.56
CA PRO A 81 -3.70 -12.11 15.81
C PRO A 81 -2.33 -12.77 15.60
N SER A 82 -2.12 -13.42 14.46
CA SER A 82 -0.90 -14.16 14.11
C SER A 82 -0.43 -13.82 12.70
N PRO A 83 0.88 -13.93 12.41
CA PRO A 83 1.44 -13.63 11.11
C PRO A 83 1.20 -14.77 10.10
N ASP A 84 -0.07 -15.08 9.82
CA ASP A 84 -0.49 -16.22 8.99
C ASP A 84 -0.29 -15.99 7.48
N GLY A 85 0.38 -14.92 7.10
CA GLY A 85 0.71 -14.57 5.71
C GLY A 85 -0.16 -13.44 5.14
N LEU A 86 0.27 -12.92 3.98
CA LEU A 86 -0.36 -11.75 3.36
C LEU A 86 -1.76 -12.08 2.81
N ALA A 87 -1.96 -13.27 2.26
CA ALA A 87 -3.25 -13.68 1.71
C ALA A 87 -4.34 -13.84 2.78
N HIS A 88 -3.97 -14.00 4.06
CA HIS A 88 -4.91 -14.04 5.18
C HIS A 88 -5.71 -12.73 5.32
N ALA A 89 -5.17 -11.61 4.82
CA ALA A 89 -5.88 -10.33 4.80
C ALA A 89 -7.22 -10.39 4.05
N PHE A 90 -7.35 -11.21 3.00
CA PHE A 90 -8.60 -11.37 2.27
C PHE A 90 -9.62 -12.21 3.04
N ILE A 91 -9.17 -13.16 3.87
CA ILE A 91 -10.03 -13.97 4.73
C ILE A 91 -10.57 -13.12 5.88
N ILE A 92 -9.70 -12.35 6.53
CA ILE A 92 -10.09 -11.39 7.59
C ILE A 92 -11.04 -10.33 7.04
N GLY A 93 -10.75 -9.82 5.85
CA GLY A 93 -11.51 -8.75 5.21
C GLY A 93 -12.74 -9.21 4.43
N GLU A 94 -13.13 -10.49 4.45
CA GLU A 94 -14.20 -11.02 3.61
C GLU A 94 -15.53 -10.26 3.75
N GLU A 95 -15.99 -10.05 4.97
CA GLU A 95 -17.24 -9.31 5.25
C GLU A 95 -17.12 -7.85 4.77
N PHE A 96 -15.97 -7.21 5.00
CA PHE A 96 -15.71 -5.86 4.52
C PHE A 96 -15.70 -5.79 3.00
N VAL A 97 -15.01 -6.71 2.33
CA VAL A 97 -14.93 -6.74 0.85
C VAL A 97 -16.31 -6.98 0.25
N GLY A 98 -17.09 -7.93 0.80
CA GLY A 98 -18.40 -8.28 0.26
C GLY A 98 -18.31 -8.72 -1.21
N ASP A 99 -19.09 -8.08 -2.07
CA ASP A 99 -19.12 -8.36 -3.52
C ASP A 99 -18.17 -7.47 -4.34
N ASP A 100 -17.40 -6.60 -3.69
CA ASP A 100 -16.50 -5.65 -4.36
C ASP A 100 -15.17 -6.28 -4.76
N ASN A 101 -14.56 -5.72 -5.81
CA ASN A 101 -13.14 -5.93 -6.08
C ASN A 101 -12.29 -5.25 -4.99
N VAL A 102 -11.05 -5.71 -4.81
CA VAL A 102 -10.21 -5.25 -3.70
C VAL A 102 -8.80 -4.85 -4.16
N CYS A 103 -8.30 -3.76 -3.60
CA CYS A 103 -6.89 -3.37 -3.66
C CYS A 103 -6.25 -3.64 -2.31
N LEU A 104 -5.18 -4.46 -2.30
CA LEU A 104 -4.35 -4.71 -1.12
C LEU A 104 -3.05 -3.93 -1.25
N VAL A 105 -2.68 -3.20 -0.21
CA VAL A 105 -1.36 -2.55 -0.10
C VAL A 105 -0.71 -2.91 1.23
N LEU A 106 0.59 -3.19 1.19
CA LEU A 106 1.36 -3.48 2.40
C LEU A 106 1.68 -2.17 3.13
N GLY A 107 1.48 -2.17 4.44
CA GLY A 107 1.57 -1.00 5.32
C GLY A 107 2.97 -0.37 5.44
N ASP A 108 3.99 -1.02 4.90
CA ASP A 108 5.39 -0.61 4.94
C ASP A 108 5.98 -0.32 3.55
N ASN A 109 5.14 -0.25 2.52
CA ASN A 109 5.57 0.07 1.17
C ASN A 109 5.31 1.54 0.82
N ILE A 110 6.32 2.19 0.29
CA ILE A 110 6.27 3.58 -0.17
C ILE A 110 6.47 3.60 -1.68
N PHE A 111 5.57 4.28 -2.37
CA PHE A 111 5.61 4.45 -3.82
C PHE A 111 5.68 5.93 -4.17
N TYR A 112 6.58 6.29 -5.08
CA TYR A 112 6.65 7.63 -5.63
C TYR A 112 7.06 7.58 -7.10
N GLY A 113 6.35 8.28 -7.96
CA GLY A 113 6.70 8.36 -9.37
C GLY A 113 5.66 9.08 -10.21
N GLN A 114 6.12 9.54 -11.38
CA GLN A 114 5.27 10.25 -12.32
C GLN A 114 4.16 9.33 -12.87
N SER A 115 2.95 9.89 -13.07
CA SER A 115 1.78 9.18 -13.61
C SER A 115 1.27 8.02 -12.74
N PHE A 116 1.68 7.94 -11.48
CA PHE A 116 1.28 6.84 -10.59
C PHE A 116 -0.25 6.76 -10.44
N THR A 117 -0.92 7.89 -10.22
CA THR A 117 -2.40 7.93 -10.14
C THR A 117 -3.06 7.31 -11.37
N LYS A 118 -2.54 7.58 -12.59
CA LYS A 118 -3.07 6.96 -13.81
C LYS A 118 -2.88 5.44 -13.81
N MET A 119 -1.70 4.96 -13.41
CA MET A 119 -1.44 3.51 -13.33
C MET A 119 -2.38 2.81 -12.35
N LEU A 120 -2.70 3.45 -11.22
CA LEU A 120 -3.65 2.94 -10.23
C LEU A 120 -5.08 2.90 -10.80
N THR A 121 -5.50 3.93 -11.52
CA THR A 121 -6.81 3.98 -12.18
C THR A 121 -6.91 2.89 -13.25
N ASP A 122 -5.90 2.78 -14.12
CA ASP A 122 -5.85 1.75 -15.17
C ASP A 122 -5.89 0.33 -14.58
N ALA A 123 -5.24 0.09 -13.42
CA ALA A 123 -5.28 -1.18 -12.71
C ALA A 123 -6.69 -1.49 -12.17
N SER A 124 -7.35 -0.48 -11.58
CA SER A 124 -8.72 -0.60 -11.10
C SER A 124 -9.69 -0.92 -12.24
N GLU A 125 -9.63 -0.16 -13.35
CA GLU A 125 -10.47 -0.35 -14.52
C GLU A 125 -10.28 -1.74 -15.15
N ARG A 126 -9.02 -2.20 -15.25
CA ARG A 126 -8.72 -3.55 -15.76
C ARG A 126 -9.34 -4.63 -14.88
N THR A 127 -9.28 -4.47 -13.56
CA THR A 127 -9.88 -5.42 -12.63
C THR A 127 -11.39 -5.53 -12.83
N TYR A 128 -12.08 -4.40 -13.06
CA TYR A 128 -13.53 -4.40 -13.33
C TYR A 128 -13.88 -4.93 -14.72
N ASN A 129 -13.16 -4.49 -15.75
CA ASN A 129 -13.57 -4.73 -17.15
C ASN A 129 -13.06 -6.08 -17.69
N GLU A 130 -11.88 -6.53 -17.25
CA GLU A 130 -11.23 -7.74 -17.76
C GLU A 130 -11.26 -8.91 -16.76
N ASN A 131 -11.70 -8.69 -15.53
CA ASN A 131 -11.66 -9.67 -14.45
C ASN A 131 -10.27 -10.25 -14.22
N LYS A 132 -9.24 -9.40 -14.31
CA LYS A 132 -7.82 -9.72 -14.10
C LYS A 132 -7.28 -9.05 -12.87
N CYS A 133 -6.36 -9.72 -12.18
CA CYS A 133 -5.55 -9.03 -11.18
C CYS A 133 -4.46 -8.20 -11.86
N THR A 134 -4.07 -7.10 -11.19
CA THR A 134 -2.88 -6.32 -11.58
C THR A 134 -1.87 -6.36 -10.43
N LEU A 135 -0.67 -6.83 -10.75
CA LEU A 135 0.50 -6.83 -9.87
C LEU A 135 1.43 -5.71 -10.31
N PHE A 136 2.03 -5.01 -9.35
CA PHE A 136 3.06 -4.02 -9.65
C PHE A 136 4.44 -4.63 -9.44
N ALA A 137 5.32 -4.51 -10.44
CA ALA A 137 6.67 -5.06 -10.40
C ALA A 137 7.73 -3.98 -10.56
N TYR A 138 8.81 -4.08 -9.79
CA TYR A 138 9.91 -3.14 -9.78
C TYR A 138 11.25 -3.85 -9.95
N PRO A 139 12.17 -3.35 -10.79
CA PRO A 139 13.48 -3.95 -10.95
C PRO A 139 14.37 -3.66 -9.74
N VAL A 140 14.86 -4.71 -9.10
CA VAL A 140 15.72 -4.65 -7.91
C VAL A 140 17.07 -5.30 -8.16
N ILE A 141 18.04 -5.04 -7.26
CA ILE A 141 19.40 -5.64 -7.33
C ILE A 141 19.49 -6.96 -6.53
N ASP A 142 18.54 -7.21 -5.63
CA ASP A 142 18.47 -8.33 -4.70
C ASP A 142 17.10 -9.06 -4.77
N PRO A 143 16.72 -9.57 -5.98
CA PRO A 143 15.38 -10.12 -6.23
C PRO A 143 15.06 -11.34 -5.38
N GLU A 144 16.05 -12.09 -4.90
CA GLU A 144 15.89 -13.26 -4.04
C GLU A 144 15.17 -12.98 -2.70
N ARG A 145 15.04 -11.71 -2.34
CA ARG A 145 14.32 -11.28 -1.12
C ARG A 145 12.81 -11.22 -1.30
N PHE A 146 12.32 -11.24 -2.52
CA PHE A 146 10.94 -10.91 -2.89
C PHE A 146 10.27 -12.04 -3.68
N GLY A 147 8.97 -11.92 -3.90
CA GLY A 147 8.31 -12.63 -4.99
C GLY A 147 8.81 -12.09 -6.32
N VAL A 148 9.29 -12.97 -7.19
CA VAL A 148 9.89 -12.59 -8.50
C VAL A 148 8.99 -13.00 -9.63
N VAL A 149 8.75 -12.08 -10.57
CA VAL A 149 7.99 -12.35 -11.80
C VAL A 149 8.93 -12.42 -13.01
N SER A 150 8.74 -13.45 -13.84
CA SER A 150 9.41 -13.61 -15.13
C SER A 150 8.43 -13.38 -16.28
N PHE A 151 8.96 -12.92 -17.42
CA PHE A 151 8.17 -12.53 -18.59
C PHE A 151 8.61 -13.29 -19.84
N ASP A 152 7.68 -13.46 -20.78
CA ASP A 152 8.00 -13.87 -22.15
C ASP A 152 8.51 -12.68 -23.00
N ALA A 153 8.76 -12.93 -24.28
CA ALA A 153 9.22 -11.92 -25.22
C ALA A 153 8.19 -10.81 -25.50
N ASP A 154 6.92 -11.11 -25.29
CA ASP A 154 5.79 -10.19 -25.50
C ASP A 154 5.47 -9.38 -24.21
N GLY A 155 6.19 -9.65 -23.12
CA GLY A 155 6.01 -8.96 -21.83
C GLY A 155 4.90 -9.54 -20.95
N ASN A 156 4.36 -10.71 -21.26
CA ASN A 156 3.39 -11.37 -20.41
C ASN A 156 4.09 -12.12 -19.27
N ALA A 157 3.50 -12.11 -18.09
CA ALA A 157 4.01 -12.90 -16.96
C ALA A 157 3.89 -14.40 -17.23
N THR A 158 4.99 -15.13 -17.08
CA THR A 158 5.05 -16.57 -17.30
C THR A 158 5.24 -17.36 -16.02
N LYS A 159 5.86 -16.75 -15.00
CA LYS A 159 6.21 -17.43 -13.76
C LYS A 159 6.27 -16.41 -12.62
N ILE A 160 5.80 -16.80 -11.45
CA ILE A 160 5.94 -16.02 -10.22
C ILE A 160 6.47 -16.95 -9.14
N VAL A 161 7.58 -16.62 -8.48
CA VAL A 161 8.23 -17.48 -7.48
C VAL A 161 8.54 -16.67 -6.23
N GLU A 162 8.13 -17.18 -5.08
CA GLU A 162 8.44 -16.59 -3.78
C GLU A 162 9.90 -16.84 -3.40
N LYS A 163 10.66 -15.77 -3.19
CA LYS A 163 12.05 -15.78 -2.70
C LYS A 163 12.92 -16.86 -3.34
N PRO A 164 13.06 -16.87 -4.66
CA PRO A 164 13.84 -17.89 -5.35
C PRO A 164 15.32 -17.81 -4.97
N ALA A 165 15.96 -18.95 -4.68
CA ALA A 165 17.40 -18.98 -4.43
C ALA A 165 18.23 -18.55 -5.66
N ASN A 166 17.71 -18.82 -6.85
CA ASN A 166 18.32 -18.40 -8.12
C ASN A 166 17.25 -17.69 -8.96
N PRO A 167 17.13 -16.35 -8.85
CA PRO A 167 16.13 -15.59 -9.58
C PRO A 167 16.37 -15.61 -11.10
N GLU A 168 15.32 -15.91 -11.88
CA GLU A 168 15.38 -15.86 -13.35
C GLU A 168 15.12 -14.45 -13.89
N SER A 169 14.67 -13.53 -13.05
CA SER A 169 14.32 -12.17 -13.36
C SER A 169 14.71 -11.23 -12.23
N LYS A 170 14.92 -9.96 -12.55
CA LYS A 170 15.16 -8.90 -11.55
C LYS A 170 13.89 -8.20 -11.07
N TYR A 171 12.74 -8.57 -11.59
CA TYR A 171 11.48 -7.88 -11.28
C TYR A 171 10.83 -8.46 -10.03
N ALA A 172 10.96 -7.73 -8.92
CA ALA A 172 10.25 -8.02 -7.68
C ALA A 172 8.79 -7.59 -7.78
N VAL A 173 7.87 -8.44 -7.34
CA VAL A 173 6.47 -8.06 -7.13
C VAL A 173 6.40 -7.21 -5.88
N THR A 174 5.90 -5.99 -6.03
CA THR A 174 5.79 -5.03 -4.91
C THR A 174 4.59 -5.36 -4.01
N GLY A 175 4.47 -4.66 -2.89
CA GLY A 175 3.35 -4.82 -1.97
C GLY A 175 2.09 -4.06 -2.37
N LEU A 176 1.72 -4.06 -3.66
CA LEU A 176 0.53 -3.40 -4.19
C LEU A 176 -0.15 -4.31 -5.22
N TYR A 177 -1.41 -4.64 -4.94
CA TYR A 177 -2.15 -5.65 -5.68
C TYR A 177 -3.59 -5.21 -5.89
N PHE A 178 -4.11 -5.37 -7.12
CA PHE A 178 -5.52 -5.20 -7.45
C PHE A 178 -6.09 -6.56 -7.85
N TYR A 179 -7.18 -6.96 -7.22
CA TYR A 179 -7.79 -8.26 -7.46
C TYR A 179 -9.29 -8.17 -7.71
N PRO A 180 -9.83 -9.02 -8.59
CA PRO A 180 -11.25 -9.32 -8.64
C PRO A 180 -11.74 -9.92 -7.31
N ASN A 181 -13.03 -9.82 -7.06
CA ASN A 181 -13.68 -10.28 -5.82
C ASN A 181 -13.36 -11.74 -5.45
N ASP A 182 -13.25 -12.60 -6.45
CA ASP A 182 -12.98 -14.03 -6.23
C ASP A 182 -11.63 -14.34 -5.58
N VAL A 183 -10.77 -13.34 -5.38
CA VAL A 183 -9.53 -13.48 -4.58
C VAL A 183 -9.81 -14.00 -3.17
N VAL A 184 -10.94 -13.61 -2.57
CA VAL A 184 -11.35 -14.11 -1.24
C VAL A 184 -11.50 -15.65 -1.26
N LYS A 185 -12.16 -16.16 -2.30
CA LYS A 185 -12.32 -17.59 -2.49
C LYS A 185 -10.97 -18.28 -2.77
N VAL A 186 -10.12 -17.68 -3.59
CA VAL A 186 -8.77 -18.18 -3.86
C VAL A 186 -7.96 -18.26 -2.55
N ALA A 187 -7.94 -17.19 -1.76
CA ALA A 187 -7.21 -17.12 -0.49
C ALA A 187 -7.65 -18.20 0.53
N LYS A 188 -8.94 -18.56 0.54
CA LYS A 188 -9.47 -19.63 1.39
C LYS A 188 -9.05 -21.04 0.94
N ASN A 189 -8.71 -21.22 -0.32
CA ASN A 189 -8.40 -22.53 -0.90
C ASN A 189 -6.91 -22.81 -1.02
N ILE A 190 -6.03 -21.83 -0.91
CA ILE A 190 -4.59 -22.07 -0.91
C ILE A 190 -4.14 -22.74 0.39
N LYS A 191 -3.03 -23.47 0.31
CA LYS A 191 -2.42 -24.13 1.47
C LYS A 191 -1.29 -23.27 2.01
N PRO A 192 -1.07 -23.27 3.35
CA PRO A 192 0.10 -22.64 3.94
C PRO A 192 1.40 -23.19 3.33
N SER A 193 2.37 -22.33 3.16
CA SER A 193 3.72 -22.67 2.72
C SER A 193 4.48 -23.46 3.79
N ALA A 194 5.71 -23.90 3.49
CA ALA A 194 6.60 -24.53 4.47
C ALA A 194 6.90 -23.62 5.70
N ARG A 195 6.64 -22.29 5.58
CA ARG A 195 6.73 -21.32 6.67
C ARG A 195 5.45 -21.23 7.53
N GLY A 196 4.39 -21.95 7.16
CA GLY A 196 3.09 -21.86 7.81
C GLY A 196 2.25 -20.66 7.37
N GLU A 197 2.68 -19.92 6.33
CA GLU A 197 2.05 -18.68 5.87
C GLU A 197 1.18 -18.92 4.61
N LEU A 198 0.04 -18.25 4.54
CA LEU A 198 -0.77 -18.12 3.31
C LEU A 198 -0.11 -17.05 2.43
N GLU A 199 0.70 -17.54 1.47
CA GLU A 199 1.53 -16.67 0.63
C GLU A 199 0.71 -15.96 -0.44
N ILE A 200 0.93 -14.66 -0.58
CA ILE A 200 0.35 -13.88 -1.67
C ILE A 200 0.83 -14.38 -3.05
N THR A 201 2.06 -14.87 -3.11
CA THR A 201 2.64 -15.46 -4.33
C THR A 201 1.84 -16.67 -4.80
N THR A 202 1.31 -17.50 -3.89
CA THR A 202 0.44 -18.63 -4.25
C THR A 202 -0.88 -18.13 -4.84
N VAL A 203 -1.47 -17.08 -4.28
CA VAL A 203 -2.67 -16.43 -4.87
C VAL A 203 -2.35 -15.91 -6.28
N ASN A 204 -1.22 -15.24 -6.46
CA ASN A 204 -0.80 -14.76 -7.78
C ASN A 204 -0.61 -15.89 -8.80
N GLN A 205 -0.06 -17.03 -8.37
CA GLN A 205 0.11 -18.23 -9.21
C GLN A 205 -1.23 -18.82 -9.66
N GLU A 206 -2.23 -18.85 -8.78
CA GLU A 206 -3.59 -19.32 -9.14
C GLU A 206 -4.21 -18.42 -10.23
N PHE A 207 -4.08 -17.09 -10.11
CA PHE A 207 -4.53 -16.18 -11.16
C PHE A 207 -3.70 -16.32 -12.45
N LEU A 208 -2.39 -16.57 -12.33
CA LEU A 208 -1.51 -16.76 -13.49
C LEU A 208 -1.89 -18.02 -14.28
N GLN A 209 -2.16 -19.14 -13.61
CA GLN A 209 -2.62 -20.39 -14.26
C GLN A 209 -3.94 -20.18 -15.01
N GLN A 210 -4.80 -19.28 -14.54
CA GLN A 210 -6.05 -18.90 -15.20
C GLN A 210 -5.86 -17.85 -16.31
N GLN A 211 -4.63 -17.41 -16.61
CA GLN A 211 -4.30 -16.31 -17.53
C GLN A 211 -4.98 -14.98 -17.18
N ARG A 212 -5.17 -14.73 -15.88
CA ARG A 212 -5.84 -13.56 -15.31
C ARG A 212 -4.90 -12.64 -14.57
N VAL A 213 -3.64 -12.57 -14.97
CA VAL A 213 -2.63 -11.67 -14.42
C VAL A 213 -2.24 -10.61 -15.43
N HIS A 214 -2.23 -9.37 -15.01
CA HIS A 214 -1.51 -8.29 -15.67
C HIS A 214 -0.39 -7.81 -14.75
N VAL A 215 0.80 -7.56 -15.29
CA VAL A 215 1.91 -6.99 -14.51
C VAL A 215 2.22 -5.59 -15.02
N GLN A 216 2.00 -4.60 -14.15
CA GLN A 216 2.39 -3.21 -14.38
C GLN A 216 3.83 -3.02 -13.89
N THR A 217 4.76 -2.88 -14.81
CA THR A 217 6.15 -2.58 -14.45
C THR A 217 6.33 -1.10 -14.09
N LEU A 218 6.97 -0.85 -12.96
CA LEU A 218 7.39 0.48 -12.53
C LEU A 218 8.78 0.75 -13.12
N GLY A 219 8.87 1.72 -14.02
CA GLY A 219 10.07 2.01 -14.78
C GLY A 219 11.00 3.05 -14.13
N ARG A 220 11.92 3.60 -14.92
CA ARG A 220 12.81 4.68 -14.48
C ARG A 220 12.00 5.90 -14.03
N GLY A 221 12.43 6.54 -12.94
CA GLY A 221 11.72 7.66 -12.34
C GLY A 221 10.71 7.25 -11.28
N PHE A 222 10.48 5.94 -11.08
CA PHE A 222 9.79 5.41 -9.92
C PHE A 222 10.76 5.10 -8.79
N ALA A 223 10.30 5.33 -7.57
CA ALA A 223 10.87 4.79 -6.36
C ALA A 223 9.84 3.88 -5.69
N TRP A 224 10.26 2.66 -5.39
CA TRP A 224 9.60 1.74 -4.49
C TRP A 224 10.55 1.46 -3.34
N LEU A 225 10.13 1.78 -2.13
CA LEU A 225 10.95 1.69 -0.93
C LEU A 225 10.30 0.70 0.03
N ASP A 226 11.00 -0.41 0.26
CA ASP A 226 10.67 -1.40 1.29
C ASP A 226 11.39 -1.01 2.58
N THR A 227 10.65 -0.53 3.57
CA THR A 227 11.19 -0.01 4.83
C THR A 227 11.50 -1.12 5.84
N GLY A 228 12.07 -2.25 5.38
CA GLY A 228 12.28 -3.47 6.16
C GLY A 228 13.43 -3.42 7.17
N THR A 229 14.36 -2.47 7.05
CA THR A 229 15.53 -2.29 7.91
C THR A 229 15.67 -0.85 8.38
N ALA A 230 16.51 -0.60 9.38
CA ALA A 230 16.79 0.76 9.86
C ALA A 230 17.41 1.63 8.77
N GLU A 231 18.30 1.08 7.95
CA GLU A 231 18.95 1.75 6.83
C GLU A 231 17.91 2.15 5.79
N SER A 232 17.05 1.21 5.37
CA SER A 232 16.01 1.49 4.36
C SER A 232 14.97 2.51 4.85
N MET A 233 14.72 2.60 6.16
CA MET A 233 13.86 3.65 6.74
C MET A 233 14.52 5.04 6.67
N ILE A 234 15.83 5.13 6.92
CA ILE A 234 16.59 6.37 6.78
C ILE A 234 16.62 6.80 5.32
N ASP A 235 16.90 5.87 4.40
CA ASP A 235 16.92 6.14 2.96
C ASP A 235 15.55 6.63 2.47
N ALA A 236 14.47 5.99 2.92
CA ALA A 236 13.10 6.42 2.60
C ALA A 236 12.83 7.84 3.14
N SER A 237 13.21 8.13 4.39
CA SER A 237 13.03 9.45 4.99
C SER A 237 13.81 10.54 4.23
N ASN A 238 15.06 10.28 3.87
CA ASN A 238 15.91 11.20 3.11
C ASN A 238 15.36 11.43 1.69
N PHE A 239 14.86 10.36 1.04
CA PHE A 239 14.23 10.45 -0.27
C PHE A 239 13.01 11.35 -0.24
N ILE A 240 12.07 11.11 0.69
CA ILE A 240 10.85 11.91 0.83
C ILE A 240 11.21 13.36 1.15
N GLN A 241 12.10 13.60 2.11
CA GLN A 241 12.57 14.94 2.45
C GLN A 241 13.13 15.69 1.23
N THR A 242 13.94 15.02 0.43
CA THR A 242 14.53 15.60 -0.77
C THR A 242 13.46 15.99 -1.78
N ILE A 243 12.51 15.11 -2.07
CA ILE A 243 11.43 15.39 -3.00
C ILE A 243 10.58 16.57 -2.53
N GLU A 244 10.12 16.53 -1.28
CA GLU A 244 9.28 17.61 -0.73
C GLU A 244 9.99 18.97 -0.71
N ASN A 245 11.29 18.99 -0.38
CA ASN A 245 12.07 20.22 -0.38
C ASN A 245 12.33 20.77 -1.79
N GLN A 246 12.55 19.90 -2.77
CA GLN A 246 12.86 20.34 -4.14
C GLN A 246 11.61 20.76 -4.92
N GLN A 247 10.49 20.08 -4.70
CA GLN A 247 9.27 20.32 -5.46
C GLN A 247 8.28 21.25 -4.74
N GLY A 248 8.47 21.49 -3.44
CA GLY A 248 7.54 22.31 -2.64
C GLY A 248 6.18 21.67 -2.40
N VAL A 249 6.08 20.34 -2.55
CA VAL A 249 4.85 19.57 -2.35
C VAL A 249 4.96 18.67 -1.13
N GLN A 250 3.85 18.12 -0.67
CA GLN A 250 3.82 17.06 0.34
C GLN A 250 3.58 15.71 -0.35
N VAL A 251 4.39 14.71 -0.03
CA VAL A 251 4.17 13.32 -0.48
C VAL A 251 3.22 12.63 0.51
N ALA A 252 2.21 11.93 0.00
CA ALA A 252 1.23 11.19 0.81
C ALA A 252 0.47 12.06 1.83
N SER A 253 0.16 13.32 1.49
CA SER A 253 -0.77 14.15 2.26
C SER A 253 -2.20 13.69 2.01
N LEU A 254 -2.81 13.06 3.01
CA LEU A 254 -4.18 12.51 2.88
C LEU A 254 -5.19 13.62 2.69
N GLU A 255 -5.02 14.75 3.38
CA GLU A 255 -5.87 15.94 3.30
C GLU A 255 -5.81 16.57 1.91
N GLU A 256 -4.62 16.71 1.33
CA GLU A 256 -4.45 17.23 -0.03
C GLU A 256 -5.14 16.31 -1.06
N ILE A 257 -4.92 14.98 -0.93
CA ILE A 257 -5.55 14.01 -1.85
C ILE A 257 -7.07 14.13 -1.77
N SER A 258 -7.63 14.17 -0.57
CA SER A 258 -9.07 14.34 -0.34
C SER A 258 -9.60 15.64 -0.95
N PHE A 259 -8.89 16.74 -0.78
CA PHE A 259 -9.26 18.04 -1.35
C PHE A 259 -9.19 18.03 -2.89
N ARG A 260 -8.09 17.52 -3.47
CA ARG A 260 -7.94 17.43 -4.93
C ARG A 260 -8.93 16.48 -5.60
N LYS A 261 -9.34 15.43 -4.88
CA LYS A 261 -10.40 14.50 -5.31
C LYS A 261 -11.81 15.09 -5.14
N GLY A 262 -11.96 16.26 -4.49
CA GLY A 262 -13.26 16.88 -4.21
C GLY A 262 -14.05 16.15 -3.13
N TRP A 263 -13.43 15.32 -2.31
CA TRP A 263 -14.07 14.62 -1.20
C TRP A 263 -14.30 15.52 0.00
N ILE A 264 -13.43 16.52 0.17
CA ILE A 264 -13.58 17.62 1.12
C ILE A 264 -13.47 18.96 0.40
N ASN A 265 -14.10 19.98 0.95
CA ASN A 265 -14.07 21.35 0.43
C ASN A 265 -12.98 22.18 1.13
N LYS A 266 -12.79 23.44 0.67
CA LYS A 266 -11.82 24.39 1.23
C LYS A 266 -11.99 24.60 2.73
N ALA A 267 -13.22 24.75 3.21
CA ALA A 267 -13.47 25.01 4.63
C ALA A 267 -13.04 23.81 5.50
N GLN A 268 -13.37 22.59 5.05
CA GLN A 268 -12.96 21.36 5.72
C GLN A 268 -11.45 21.18 5.70
N LEU A 269 -10.78 21.49 4.57
CA LEU A 269 -9.31 21.44 4.52
C LEU A 269 -8.67 22.41 5.52
N LEU A 270 -9.20 23.63 5.64
CA LEU A 270 -8.72 24.62 6.62
C LEU A 270 -8.96 24.14 8.06
N GLU A 271 -10.10 23.51 8.34
CA GLU A 271 -10.39 22.92 9.65
C GLU A 271 -9.36 21.87 10.06
N LEU A 272 -8.99 20.96 9.13
CA LEU A 272 -7.94 19.96 9.33
C LEU A 272 -6.55 20.59 9.48
N ALA A 273 -6.26 21.69 8.78
CA ALA A 273 -4.96 22.34 8.80
C ALA A 273 -4.72 23.18 10.07
N MET A 274 -5.77 23.76 10.67
CA MET A 274 -5.65 24.71 11.79
C MET A 274 -4.96 24.15 13.03
N PRO A 275 -5.21 22.90 13.49
CA PRO A 275 -4.44 22.30 14.59
C PRO A 275 -2.95 22.16 14.28
N LEU A 276 -2.59 22.06 13.00
CA LEU A 276 -1.23 21.85 12.47
C LEU A 276 -0.53 23.14 12.06
N LYS A 277 -1.15 24.33 12.19
CA LYS A 277 -0.66 25.62 11.67
C LYS A 277 0.74 26.02 12.13
N LYS A 278 1.26 25.44 13.21
CA LYS A 278 2.58 25.75 13.76
C LYS A 278 3.72 24.97 13.10
N ASN A 279 3.40 23.95 12.31
CA ASN A 279 4.40 23.14 11.60
C ASN A 279 4.30 23.35 10.08
N ARG A 280 5.30 22.86 9.36
CA ARG A 280 5.39 22.99 7.89
C ARG A 280 4.23 22.31 7.17
N TYR A 281 3.80 21.14 7.65
CA TYR A 281 2.70 20.37 7.06
C TYR A 281 1.39 21.16 7.09
N GLY A 282 1.01 21.72 8.24
CA GLY A 282 -0.21 22.53 8.35
C GLY A 282 -0.13 23.84 7.54
N GLN A 283 1.04 24.48 7.49
CA GLN A 283 1.25 25.68 6.66
C GLN A 283 1.08 25.37 5.16
N TYR A 284 1.56 24.22 4.72
CA TYR A 284 1.34 23.70 3.36
C TYR A 284 -0.16 23.56 3.05
N LEU A 285 -0.93 22.91 3.92
CA LEU A 285 -2.37 22.72 3.72
C LEU A 285 -3.13 24.06 3.70
N ILE A 286 -2.77 25.02 4.55
CA ILE A 286 -3.35 26.36 4.56
C ILE A 286 -3.08 27.06 3.22
N ASN A 287 -1.82 27.01 2.76
CA ASN A 287 -1.44 27.62 1.49
C ASN A 287 -2.17 26.94 0.30
N LEU A 288 -2.27 25.63 0.30
CA LEU A 288 -3.06 24.87 -0.70
C LEU A 288 -4.52 25.33 -0.73
N ALA A 289 -5.14 25.48 0.44
CA ALA A 289 -6.53 25.89 0.55
C ALA A 289 -6.74 27.34 0.05
N GLU A 290 -5.80 28.25 0.33
CA GLU A 290 -5.94 29.67 0.00
C GLU A 290 -5.57 30.00 -1.43
N ASN A 291 -4.51 29.41 -1.96
CA ASN A 291 -3.87 29.81 -3.22
C ASN A 291 -4.01 28.77 -4.33
N GLY A 292 -4.43 27.55 -4.02
CA GLY A 292 -4.60 26.48 -5.01
C GLY A 292 -3.26 26.13 -5.67
N LEU A 293 -2.36 25.46 -4.98
CA LEU A 293 -1.06 25.02 -5.53
C LEU A 293 -1.18 24.10 -6.73
#